data_3c4c810ca0c4a9984775670e2e1a3a59
#
_entry.id   3c4c810ca0c4a9984775670e2e1a3a59
#
_cell.length_a   1.000
_cell.length_b   1.000
_cell.length_c   1.000
_cell.angle_alpha   90.00
_cell.angle_beta   90.00
_cell.angle_gamma   90.00
#
_symmetry.space_group_name_H-M   'P 1'
#
loop_
_entity.id
_entity.type
_entity.pdbx_description
1 polymer ?
#
loop_
_entity_poly.entity_id
_entity_poly.type
_entity_poly.pdbx_seq_one_letter_code
_entity_poly.pdbx_strand_id
1 'polypeptide(L)'
;MHFVYIVRCSDGTLYTGYARDPKARVKVHNAGRGARYTSGRRPVRLVYTETFQSVGDALRREMALKRRSRAEKETLIGRRRRRPS
;
A
#
# COMPACT_ATOMS: atom_id res chain seq x y z
N MET A 1 -9.06 13.68 -0.89
CA MET A 1 -9.19 12.22 -0.87
C MET A 1 -8.16 11.59 0.03
N HIS A 2 -8.48 10.43 0.56
CA HIS A 2 -7.60 9.66 1.44
C HIS A 2 -7.46 8.27 0.84
N PHE A 3 -6.26 7.71 0.91
CA PHE A 3 -5.96 6.44 0.26
C PHE A 3 -5.33 5.47 1.24
N VAL A 4 -5.75 4.21 1.11
CA VAL A 4 -4.99 3.09 1.66
C VAL A 4 -4.25 2.47 0.48
N TYR A 5 -2.99 2.16 0.67
CA TYR A 5 -2.15 1.64 -0.42
C TYR A 5 -1.36 0.45 0.04
N ILE A 6 -0.95 -0.37 -0.93
CA ILE A 6 0.00 -1.45 -0.70
C ILE A 6 1.15 -1.26 -1.68
N VAL A 7 2.37 -1.35 -1.19
CA VAL A 7 3.56 -1.38 -2.03
C VAL A 7 4.22 -2.76 -1.95
N ARG A 8 4.82 -3.16 -3.05
CA ARG A 8 5.64 -4.37 -3.09
C ARG A 8 7.10 -3.95 -2.98
N CYS A 9 7.78 -4.51 -2.01
CA CYS A 9 9.19 -4.23 -1.76
C CYS A 9 10.07 -5.07 -2.68
N SER A 10 11.37 -4.73 -2.73
CA SER A 10 12.32 -5.41 -3.60
C SER A 10 12.47 -6.89 -3.26
N ASP A 11 12.26 -7.27 -2.01
CA ASP A 11 12.33 -8.66 -1.56
C ASP A 11 10.99 -9.40 -1.73
N GLY A 12 10.01 -8.78 -2.38
CA GLY A 12 8.70 -9.38 -2.62
C GLY A 12 7.70 -9.21 -1.50
N THR A 13 8.10 -8.67 -0.35
CA THR A 13 7.18 -8.45 0.76
C THR A 13 6.24 -7.27 0.47
N LEU A 14 5.14 -7.21 1.19
CA LEU A 14 4.11 -6.19 1.02
C LEU A 14 4.05 -5.28 2.24
N TYR A 15 3.89 -3.98 2.01
CA TYR A 15 3.67 -3.00 3.06
C TYR A 15 2.39 -2.24 2.80
N THR A 16 1.54 -2.11 3.83
CA THR A 16 0.27 -1.39 3.75
C THR A 16 0.39 -0.08 4.49
N GLY A 17 -0.10 1.00 3.89
CA GLY A 17 -0.04 2.31 4.51
C GLY A 17 -1.22 3.19 4.12
N TYR A 18 -1.22 4.39 4.67
CA TYR A 18 -2.19 5.44 4.40
C TYR A 18 -1.47 6.67 3.86
N ALA A 19 -2.06 7.33 2.88
CA ALA A 19 -1.51 8.59 2.37
C ALA A 19 -2.59 9.38 1.64
N ARG A 20 -2.38 10.69 1.54
CA ARG A 20 -3.21 11.53 0.70
C ARG A 20 -2.76 11.49 -0.75
N ASP A 21 -1.49 11.15 -0.97
CA ASP A 21 -0.92 11.01 -2.31
C ASP A 21 -0.01 9.80 -2.30
N PRO A 22 -0.53 8.61 -2.68
CA PRO A 22 0.27 7.39 -2.65
C PRO A 22 1.50 7.44 -3.55
N LYS A 23 1.42 8.09 -4.71
CA LYS A 23 2.57 8.18 -5.61
C LYS A 23 3.70 8.98 -4.99
N ALA A 24 3.37 10.10 -4.34
CA ALA A 24 4.35 10.90 -3.63
C ALA A 24 4.94 10.12 -2.46
N ARG A 25 4.11 9.34 -1.76
CA ARG A 25 4.58 8.54 -0.63
C ARG A 25 5.55 7.45 -1.09
N VAL A 26 5.33 6.86 -2.26
CA VAL A 26 6.27 5.88 -2.83
C VAL A 26 7.65 6.52 -3.01
N LYS A 27 7.71 7.76 -3.48
CA LYS A 27 8.99 8.46 -3.61
C LYS A 27 9.67 8.65 -2.25
N VAL A 28 8.89 8.93 -1.21
CA VAL A 28 9.43 9.05 0.15
C VAL A 28 9.99 7.72 0.63
N HIS A 29 9.26 6.62 0.40
CA HIS A 29 9.75 5.28 0.74
C HIS A 29 11.07 4.98 0.02
N ASN A 30 11.13 5.27 -1.26
CA ASN A 30 12.32 4.98 -2.07
C ASN A 30 13.50 5.88 -1.75
N ALA A 31 13.25 7.04 -1.14
CA ALA A 31 14.31 7.91 -0.63
C ALA A 31 14.83 7.44 0.73
N GLY A 32 14.25 6.39 1.30
CA GLY A 32 14.66 5.86 2.60
C GLY A 32 14.06 6.59 3.78
N ARG A 33 13.08 7.47 3.54
CA ARG A 33 12.45 8.30 4.58
C ARG A 33 11.02 7.89 4.90
N GLY A 34 10.56 6.79 4.33
CA GLY A 34 9.24 6.25 4.64
C GLY A 34 9.28 5.41 5.91
N ALA A 35 8.49 4.35 5.93
CA ALA A 35 8.43 3.47 7.08
C ALA A 35 9.76 2.73 7.26
N ARG A 36 10.08 2.41 8.52
CA ARG A 36 11.26 1.62 8.83
C ARG A 36 11.25 0.28 8.09
N TYR A 37 10.07 -0.32 7.97
CA TYR A 37 9.90 -1.58 7.26
C TYR A 37 10.41 -1.51 5.82
N THR A 38 10.13 -0.41 5.13
CA THR A 38 10.49 -0.28 3.71
C THR A 38 11.92 0.18 3.49
N SER A 39 12.56 0.81 4.48
CA SER A 39 13.85 1.46 4.26
C SER A 39 14.95 0.47 3.85
N GLY A 40 14.92 -0.75 4.37
CA GLY A 40 15.87 -1.80 4.00
C GLY A 40 15.41 -2.69 2.85
N ARG A 41 14.26 -2.39 2.24
CA ARG A 41 13.63 -3.22 1.22
C ARG A 41 13.34 -2.46 -0.07
N ARG A 42 14.08 -1.40 -0.29
CA ARG A 42 13.93 -0.56 -1.49
C ARG A 42 14.56 -1.23 -2.71
N PRO A 43 14.09 -0.95 -3.92
CA PRO A 43 12.99 -0.06 -4.22
C PRO A 43 11.64 -0.71 -3.96
N VAL A 44 10.64 0.12 -3.67
CA VAL A 44 9.26 -0.34 -3.54
C VAL A 44 8.44 0.22 -4.70
N ARG A 45 7.35 -0.46 -5.03
CA ARG A 45 6.43 0.04 -6.06
C ARG A 45 4.99 -0.10 -5.62
N LEU A 46 4.17 0.83 -6.07
CA LEU A 46 2.76 0.85 -5.73
C LEU A 46 2.03 -0.25 -6.52
N VAL A 47 1.32 -1.13 -5.81
CA VAL A 47 0.60 -2.24 -6.45
C VAL A 47 -0.90 -2.22 -6.18
N TYR A 48 -1.38 -1.39 -5.24
CA TYR A 48 -2.79 -1.38 -4.87
C TYR A 48 -3.15 -0.08 -4.16
N THR A 49 -4.34 0.47 -4.48
CA THR A 49 -4.90 1.62 -3.76
C THR A 49 -6.39 1.46 -3.58
N GLU A 50 -6.90 2.01 -2.48
CA GLU A 50 -8.34 2.21 -2.25
C GLU A 50 -8.55 3.66 -1.83
N THR A 51 -9.64 4.25 -2.29
CA THR A 51 -9.95 5.66 -2.08
C THR A 51 -11.06 5.81 -1.05
N PHE A 52 -10.92 6.79 -0.17
CA PHE A 52 -11.92 7.10 0.85
C PHE A 52 -12.12 8.61 0.94
N GLN A 53 -13.34 9.02 1.29
CA GLN A 53 -13.64 10.43 1.46
C GLN A 53 -13.27 10.93 2.85
N SER A 54 -13.26 10.04 3.85
CA SER A 54 -12.91 10.44 5.21
C SER A 54 -11.62 9.76 5.66
N VAL A 55 -10.84 10.47 6.48
CA VAL A 55 -9.61 9.93 7.04
C VAL A 55 -9.92 8.76 7.98
N GLY A 56 -11.01 8.86 8.73
CA GLY A 56 -11.40 7.79 9.66
C GLY A 56 -11.65 6.47 8.96
N ASP A 57 -12.37 6.51 7.84
CA ASP A 57 -12.64 5.31 7.06
C ASP A 57 -11.36 4.72 6.48
N ALA A 58 -10.48 5.59 5.98
CA ALA A 58 -9.20 5.14 5.43
C ALA A 58 -8.35 4.45 6.50
N LEU A 59 -8.26 5.06 7.68
CA LEU A 59 -7.45 4.49 8.76
C LEU A 59 -8.01 3.16 9.27
N ARG A 60 -9.34 3.03 9.35
CA ARG A 60 -9.95 1.75 9.73
C ARG A 60 -9.64 0.68 8.71
N ARG A 61 -9.69 1.01 7.43
CA ARG A 61 -9.36 0.06 6.37
C ARG A 61 -7.88 -0.31 6.39
N GLU A 62 -7.00 0.66 6.63
CA GLU A 62 -5.57 0.39 6.77
C GLU A 62 -5.31 -0.64 7.87
N MET A 63 -5.93 -0.45 9.03
CA MET A 63 -5.79 -1.38 10.15
C MET A 63 -6.30 -2.77 9.78
N ALA A 64 -7.45 -2.83 9.09
CA ALA A 64 -8.02 -4.11 8.67
C ALA A 64 -7.11 -4.83 7.69
N LEU A 65 -6.55 -4.10 6.72
CA LEU A 65 -5.65 -4.68 5.74
C LEU A 65 -4.33 -5.15 6.36
N LYS A 66 -3.83 -4.43 7.36
CA LYS A 66 -2.60 -4.84 8.05
C LYS A 66 -2.75 -6.18 8.76
N ARG A 67 -3.99 -6.55 9.11
CA ARG A 67 -4.28 -7.85 9.74
C ARG A 67 -4.45 -8.99 8.74
N ARG A 68 -4.57 -8.67 7.45
CA ARG A 68 -4.73 -9.70 6.42
C ARG A 68 -3.42 -10.39 6.16
N SER A 69 -3.52 -11.68 5.80
CA SER A 69 -2.35 -12.45 5.42
C SER A 69 -1.79 -11.94 4.10
N ARG A 70 -0.54 -12.31 3.82
CA ARG A 70 0.07 -12.00 2.53
C ARG A 70 -0.77 -12.55 1.39
N ALA A 71 -1.26 -13.78 1.52
CA ALA A 71 -2.07 -14.41 0.48
C ALA A 71 -3.33 -13.61 0.20
N GLU A 72 -3.99 -13.11 1.25
CA GLU A 72 -5.19 -12.29 1.07
C GLU A 72 -4.88 -10.97 0.39
N LYS A 73 -3.76 -10.33 0.73
CA LYS A 73 -3.33 -9.10 0.07
C LYS A 73 -3.00 -9.36 -1.40
N GLU A 74 -2.33 -10.47 -1.70
CA GLU A 74 -2.02 -10.82 -3.07
C GLU A 74 -3.30 -11.04 -3.88
N THR A 75 -4.33 -11.62 -3.27
CA THR A 75 -5.62 -11.79 -3.93
C THR A 75 -6.25 -10.44 -4.29
N LEU A 76 -6.20 -9.47 -3.37
CA LEU A 76 -6.72 -8.13 -3.63
C LEU A 76 -5.97 -7.46 -4.78
N ILE A 77 -4.65 -7.55 -4.78
CA ILE A 77 -3.81 -6.99 -5.83
C ILE A 77 -4.14 -7.65 -7.17
N GLY A 78 -4.29 -8.97 -7.18
CA GLY A 78 -4.62 -9.72 -8.38
C GLY A 78 -5.98 -9.36 -8.96
N ARG A 79 -6.98 -9.15 -8.11
CA ARG A 79 -8.30 -8.70 -8.57
C ARG A 79 -8.23 -7.37 -9.29
N ARG A 80 -7.45 -6.43 -8.73
CA ARG A 80 -7.27 -5.11 -9.33
C ARG A 80 -6.67 -5.22 -10.72
N ARG A 81 -5.66 -6.08 -10.87
CA ARG A 81 -4.96 -6.26 -12.15
C ARG A 81 -5.78 -6.98 -13.19
N ARG A 82 -6.74 -7.83 -12.77
CA ARG A 82 -7.60 -8.59 -13.67
C ARG A 82 -8.87 -7.85 -14.04
N ARG A 83 -9.06 -6.67 -13.54
CA ARG A 83 -10.27 -5.92 -13.78
C ARG A 83 -10.45 -5.71 -15.28
N PRO A 84 -11.62 -6.10 -15.83
CA PRO A 84 -11.87 -5.86 -17.25
C PRO A 84 -11.87 -4.36 -17.52
N SER A 85 -11.28 -4.01 -18.60
CA SER A 85 -11.20 -2.61 -19.03
C SER A 85 -12.53 -2.14 -19.60
#